data_15284792b2dfbeaff744090ad97b21f4
#
_entry.id   15284792b2dfbeaff744090ad97b21f4
#
_cell.length_a   1.000
_cell.length_b   1.000
_cell.length_c   1.000
_cell.angle_alpha   90.00
_cell.angle_beta   90.00
_cell.angle_gamma   90.00
#
_symmetry.space_group_name_H-M   'P 1'
#
loop_
_entity.id
_entity.type
_entity.pdbx_description
1 polymer ?
#
loop_
_entity_poly.entity_id
_entity_poly.type
_entity_poly.pdbx_seq_one_letter_code
_entity_poly.pdbx_strand_id
1 'polypeptide(L)'
;WAREMKETFGAKNPRSWLMRFHTQTAGASLTAQQPEINVVRVALQALAGVLGGTQSLHTNSLDEALALPSAEAVTIALRTQQIIAEESGVTNTIDPLGGSFFVEAETNRIEAEAYDYFRRIEDLGGMLPAIEKGFFQSEISDAAYRYQREIDENKRRIIGVNAYNDEKEVKVPILKMDPEGYEKQKARLDEIRKTRDNEKVTKSLERLKNACEGTENTMPFILDSVREYATLGEIVNVMKDVFGEYEEPTWI
;
A
#
# COMPACT_ATOMS: atom_id res chain seq x y z
N TRP A 1 7.32 16.07 8.31
CA TRP A 1 6.91 15.35 9.54
C TRP A 1 7.41 16.08 10.81
N ALA A 2 8.73 16.22 10.99
CA ALA A 2 9.30 16.78 12.22
C ALA A 2 8.74 18.16 12.55
N ARG A 3 8.61 19.04 11.55
CA ARG A 3 8.04 20.38 11.68
C ARG A 3 6.59 20.31 12.12
N GLU A 4 5.76 19.53 11.43
CA GLU A 4 4.35 19.37 11.76
C GLU A 4 4.15 18.82 13.18
N MET A 5 4.86 17.76 13.53
CA MET A 5 4.75 17.17 14.87
C MET A 5 5.16 18.15 15.97
N LYS A 6 6.16 18.98 15.72
CA LYS A 6 6.70 19.92 16.71
C LYS A 6 5.88 21.20 16.80
N GLU A 7 5.56 21.81 15.66
CA GLU A 7 4.97 23.15 15.56
C GLU A 7 3.45 23.11 15.53
N THR A 8 2.85 22.21 14.71
CA THR A 8 1.39 22.11 14.56
C THR A 8 0.77 21.28 15.68
N PHE A 9 1.33 20.10 15.99
CA PHE A 9 0.80 19.20 17.01
C PHE A 9 1.41 19.39 18.41
N GLY A 10 2.40 20.25 18.57
CA GLY A 10 3.01 20.57 19.85
C GLY A 10 3.66 19.39 20.57
N ALA A 11 4.12 18.37 19.82
CA ALA A 11 4.74 17.18 20.39
C ALA A 11 6.03 17.54 21.14
N LYS A 12 6.10 17.18 22.41
CA LYS A 12 7.22 17.54 23.31
C LYS A 12 8.34 16.50 23.34
N ASN A 13 8.01 15.25 23.04
CA ASN A 13 8.99 14.17 23.03
C ASN A 13 9.78 14.19 21.72
N PRO A 14 11.13 14.35 21.75
CA PRO A 14 11.95 14.35 20.54
C PRO A 14 11.78 13.08 19.68
N ARG A 15 11.44 11.95 20.29
CA ARG A 15 11.17 10.71 19.57
C ARG A 15 9.96 10.82 18.64
N SER A 16 8.98 11.66 18.95
CA SER A 16 7.81 11.94 18.12
C SER A 16 8.14 12.75 16.87
N TRP A 17 9.25 13.45 16.85
CA TRP A 17 9.70 14.23 15.68
C TRP A 17 10.39 13.38 14.62
N LEU A 18 10.84 12.16 15.00
CA LEU A 18 11.49 11.24 14.09
C LEU A 18 10.44 10.52 13.25
N MET A 19 10.49 10.72 11.95
CA MET A 19 9.69 9.94 11.02
C MET A 19 10.30 8.54 10.87
N ARG A 20 9.50 7.52 11.17
CA ARG A 20 9.82 6.13 10.88
C ARG A 20 8.87 5.65 9.80
N PHE A 21 9.43 5.15 8.73
CA PHE A 21 8.61 4.77 7.58
C PHE A 21 9.12 3.50 6.91
N HIS A 22 8.22 2.87 6.22
CA HIS A 22 8.46 1.75 5.34
C HIS A 22 8.44 2.24 3.90
N THR A 23 9.33 1.70 3.08
CA THR A 23 9.31 1.91 1.62
C THR A 23 8.98 0.60 0.93
N GLN A 24 7.99 0.64 0.06
CA GLN A 24 7.76 -0.39 -0.95
C GLN A 24 8.12 0.18 -2.32
N THR A 25 8.81 -0.59 -3.14
CA THR A 25 9.05 -0.23 -4.53
C THR A 25 7.73 -0.13 -5.30
N ALA A 26 7.64 0.73 -6.30
CA ALA A 26 6.37 1.05 -6.95
C ALA A 26 5.93 -0.03 -7.94
N GLY A 27 4.99 -0.89 -7.55
CA GLY A 27 4.41 -1.92 -8.42
C GLY A 27 3.78 -1.34 -9.69
N ALA A 28 3.16 -0.16 -9.61
CA ALA A 28 2.58 0.53 -10.76
C ALA A 28 3.59 0.90 -11.87
N SER A 29 4.89 0.91 -11.57
CA SER A 29 5.96 1.15 -12.55
C SER A 29 6.47 -0.12 -13.22
N LEU A 30 6.03 -1.29 -12.78
CA LEU A 30 6.43 -2.57 -13.34
C LEU A 30 5.52 -2.94 -14.52
N THR A 31 6.10 -3.58 -15.52
CA THR A 31 5.41 -3.85 -16.79
C THR A 31 5.27 -5.34 -17.04
N ALA A 32 4.18 -5.73 -17.69
CA ALA A 32 3.97 -7.09 -18.16
C ALA A 32 4.89 -7.41 -19.36
N GLN A 33 5.26 -6.37 -20.13
CA GLN A 33 6.20 -6.47 -21.23
C GLN A 33 7.63 -6.57 -20.67
N GLN A 34 8.40 -7.54 -21.18
CA GLN A 34 9.78 -7.80 -20.76
C GLN A 34 9.92 -7.85 -19.21
N PRO A 35 9.19 -8.74 -18.53
CA PRO A 35 9.08 -8.73 -17.06
C PRO A 35 10.40 -8.91 -16.33
N GLU A 36 11.39 -9.54 -16.98
CA GLU A 36 12.74 -9.70 -16.40
C GLU A 36 13.43 -8.36 -16.13
N ILE A 37 13.14 -7.32 -16.95
CA ILE A 37 13.70 -5.97 -16.77
C ILE A 37 13.15 -5.30 -15.50
N ASN A 38 12.04 -5.77 -14.97
CA ASN A 38 11.49 -5.27 -13.70
C ASN A 38 12.48 -5.40 -12.54
N VAL A 39 13.38 -6.39 -12.58
CA VAL A 39 14.45 -6.54 -11.57
C VAL A 39 15.30 -5.27 -11.49
N VAL A 40 15.67 -4.70 -12.64
CA VAL A 40 16.47 -3.46 -12.71
C VAL A 40 15.66 -2.27 -12.15
N ARG A 41 14.36 -2.17 -12.51
CA ARG A 41 13.50 -1.11 -11.98
C ARG A 41 13.41 -1.17 -10.47
N VAL A 42 13.15 -2.36 -9.93
CA VAL A 42 13.06 -2.60 -8.49
C VAL A 42 14.39 -2.31 -7.79
N ALA A 43 15.52 -2.72 -8.36
CA ALA A 43 16.84 -2.45 -7.77
C ALA A 43 17.14 -0.94 -7.65
N LEU A 44 16.83 -0.16 -8.69
CA LEU A 44 17.00 1.30 -8.66
C LEU A 44 16.06 1.98 -7.66
N GLN A 45 14.81 1.55 -7.60
CA GLN A 45 13.84 2.10 -6.64
C GLN A 45 14.22 1.73 -5.19
N ALA A 46 14.66 0.49 -4.97
CA ALA A 46 15.12 0.03 -3.66
C ALA A 46 16.33 0.83 -3.19
N LEU A 47 17.31 1.04 -4.06
CA LEU A 47 18.48 1.86 -3.76
C LEU A 47 18.09 3.30 -3.44
N ALA A 48 17.16 3.90 -4.20
CA ALA A 48 16.64 5.24 -3.91
C ALA A 48 15.97 5.30 -2.52
N GLY A 49 15.16 4.29 -2.14
CA GLY A 49 14.57 4.18 -0.81
C GLY A 49 15.60 4.08 0.30
N VAL A 50 16.67 3.31 0.11
CA VAL A 50 17.78 3.15 1.07
C VAL A 50 18.55 4.46 1.22
N LEU A 51 18.89 5.12 0.11
CA LEU A 51 19.58 6.43 0.13
C LEU A 51 18.69 7.52 0.79
N GLY A 52 17.37 7.39 0.71
CA GLY A 52 16.40 8.26 1.38
C GLY A 52 16.17 7.94 2.87
N GLY A 53 16.86 6.95 3.44
CA GLY A 53 16.84 6.66 4.88
C GLY A 53 15.63 5.88 5.38
N THR A 54 15.02 5.02 4.55
CA THR A 54 13.92 4.14 4.98
C THR A 54 14.34 3.19 6.10
N GLN A 55 13.44 2.89 7.06
CA GLN A 55 13.70 1.96 8.16
C GLN A 55 13.40 0.51 7.83
N SER A 56 12.50 0.27 6.89
CA SER A 56 12.21 -1.06 6.35
C SER A 56 11.87 -0.97 4.87
N LEU A 57 12.14 -2.03 4.14
CA LEU A 57 12.05 -2.05 2.70
C LEU A 57 11.35 -3.31 2.21
N HIS A 58 10.42 -3.14 1.28
CA HIS A 58 9.87 -4.20 0.46
C HIS A 58 10.29 -3.98 -1.00
N THR A 59 10.73 -5.06 -1.65
CA THR A 59 11.03 -5.09 -3.07
C THR A 59 10.01 -5.95 -3.80
N ASN A 60 9.32 -5.38 -4.78
CA ASN A 60 8.36 -6.12 -5.59
C ASN A 60 9.08 -7.16 -6.44
N SER A 61 8.41 -8.26 -6.71
CA SER A 61 8.94 -9.31 -7.59
C SER A 61 8.78 -8.94 -9.06
N LEU A 62 9.58 -9.53 -9.92
CA LEU A 62 9.59 -9.21 -11.35
C LEU A 62 8.25 -9.52 -12.06
N ASP A 63 7.48 -10.44 -11.51
CA ASP A 63 6.17 -10.92 -11.98
C ASP A 63 4.97 -10.17 -11.38
N GLU A 64 5.22 -9.10 -10.62
CA GLU A 64 4.19 -8.28 -9.95
C GLU A 64 3.08 -7.79 -10.89
N ALA A 65 3.43 -7.47 -12.15
CA ALA A 65 2.45 -7.03 -13.15
C ALA A 65 1.61 -8.19 -13.74
N LEU A 66 1.93 -9.44 -13.41
CA LEU A 66 1.32 -10.62 -14.01
C LEU A 66 0.50 -11.45 -13.04
N ALA A 67 1.02 -11.67 -11.83
CA ALA A 67 0.42 -12.55 -10.81
C ALA A 67 1.02 -12.34 -9.42
N LEU A 68 0.57 -13.14 -8.45
CA LEU A 68 1.27 -13.31 -7.19
C LEU A 68 2.68 -13.90 -7.45
N PRO A 69 3.68 -13.51 -6.64
CA PRO A 69 5.06 -13.85 -6.94
C PRO A 69 5.35 -15.35 -6.88
N SER A 70 6.09 -15.84 -7.86
CA SER A 70 6.68 -17.19 -7.83
C SER A 70 7.82 -17.27 -6.82
N ALA A 71 8.23 -18.48 -6.42
CA ALA A 71 9.33 -18.68 -5.48
C ALA A 71 10.66 -18.11 -6.01
N GLU A 72 10.91 -18.27 -7.31
CA GLU A 72 12.09 -17.72 -7.98
C GLU A 72 12.06 -16.19 -7.96
N ALA A 73 10.92 -15.59 -8.33
CA ALA A 73 10.76 -14.13 -8.36
C ALA A 73 10.93 -13.50 -6.97
N VAL A 74 10.34 -14.11 -5.92
CA VAL A 74 10.53 -13.68 -4.52
C VAL A 74 12.01 -13.79 -4.10
N THR A 75 12.68 -14.85 -4.52
CA THR A 75 14.11 -15.03 -4.20
C THR A 75 14.94 -13.89 -4.81
N ILE A 76 14.72 -13.53 -6.06
CA ILE A 76 15.39 -12.41 -6.72
C ILE A 76 15.10 -11.09 -6.00
N ALA A 77 13.82 -10.83 -5.66
CA ALA A 77 13.41 -9.64 -4.94
C ALA A 77 14.14 -9.51 -3.58
N LEU A 78 14.24 -10.61 -2.82
CA LEU A 78 14.98 -10.64 -1.56
C LEU A 78 16.49 -10.45 -1.77
N ARG A 79 17.08 -11.12 -2.77
CA ARG A 79 18.50 -10.97 -3.09
C ARG A 79 18.85 -9.54 -3.51
N THR A 80 17.95 -8.83 -4.19
CA THR A 80 18.13 -7.42 -4.50
C THR A 80 18.40 -6.58 -3.25
N GLN A 81 17.65 -6.77 -2.17
CA GLN A 81 17.88 -6.09 -0.90
C GLN A 81 19.25 -6.47 -0.30
N GLN A 82 19.59 -7.75 -0.34
CA GLN A 82 20.85 -8.26 0.21
C GLN A 82 22.07 -7.73 -0.56
N ILE A 83 22.00 -7.66 -1.89
CA ILE A 83 23.06 -7.05 -2.71
C ILE A 83 23.25 -5.57 -2.33
N ILE A 84 22.16 -4.83 -2.17
CA ILE A 84 22.23 -3.43 -1.74
C ILE A 84 22.90 -3.34 -0.35
N ALA A 85 22.56 -4.21 0.58
CA ALA A 85 23.08 -4.18 1.95
C ALA A 85 24.56 -4.60 2.03
N GLU A 86 24.96 -5.63 1.27
CA GLU A 86 26.26 -6.30 1.48
C GLU A 86 27.32 -5.88 0.43
N GLU A 87 26.90 -5.56 -0.80
CA GLU A 87 27.83 -5.35 -1.92
C GLU A 87 27.94 -3.90 -2.38
N SER A 88 26.93 -3.03 -2.09
CA SER A 88 26.92 -1.65 -2.59
C SER A 88 27.78 -0.68 -1.78
N GLY A 89 28.09 -1.01 -0.52
CA GLY A 89 28.77 -0.12 0.40
C GLY A 89 27.90 1.01 0.97
N VAL A 90 26.62 1.09 0.64
CA VAL A 90 25.70 2.14 1.09
C VAL A 90 25.52 2.14 2.62
N THR A 91 25.74 0.99 3.27
CA THR A 91 25.68 0.85 4.73
C THR A 91 26.87 1.46 5.47
N ASN A 92 27.91 1.88 4.76
CA ASN A 92 29.12 2.45 5.36
C ASN A 92 28.99 3.95 5.69
N THR A 93 27.89 4.57 5.32
CA THR A 93 27.66 6.01 5.54
C THR A 93 26.22 6.29 5.96
N ILE A 94 25.99 7.49 6.51
CA ILE A 94 24.67 8.01 6.88
C ILE A 94 24.41 9.22 5.99
N ASP A 95 23.19 9.31 5.45
CA ASP A 95 22.74 10.42 4.60
C ASP A 95 23.75 10.78 3.49
N PRO A 96 24.05 9.82 2.58
CA PRO A 96 25.07 10.04 1.55
C PRO A 96 24.72 11.13 0.53
N LEU A 97 23.47 11.56 0.48
CA LEU A 97 22.97 12.62 -0.41
C LEU A 97 22.87 13.99 0.29
N GLY A 98 23.10 14.04 1.60
CA GLY A 98 23.05 15.28 2.40
C GLY A 98 24.02 16.34 1.86
N GLY A 99 23.53 17.57 1.70
CA GLY A 99 24.29 18.71 1.15
C GLY A 99 24.43 18.72 -0.38
N SER A 100 23.83 17.76 -1.10
CA SER A 100 23.70 17.86 -2.56
C SER A 100 22.78 19.01 -2.92
N PHE A 101 23.27 20.00 -3.66
CA PHE A 101 22.48 21.18 -4.05
C PHE A 101 21.19 20.79 -4.78
N PHE A 102 21.22 19.81 -5.65
CA PHE A 102 20.04 19.32 -6.38
C PHE A 102 19.04 18.64 -5.45
N VAL A 103 19.49 17.72 -4.60
CA VAL A 103 18.60 16.95 -3.71
C VAL A 103 17.97 17.88 -2.66
N GLU A 104 18.73 18.82 -2.10
CA GLU A 104 18.22 19.82 -1.16
C GLU A 104 17.17 20.73 -1.83
N ALA A 105 17.44 21.19 -3.06
CA ALA A 105 16.49 22.01 -3.81
C ALA A 105 15.18 21.27 -4.10
N GLU A 106 15.26 20.01 -4.55
CA GLU A 106 14.09 19.18 -4.81
C GLU A 106 13.32 18.86 -3.52
N THR A 107 14.01 18.59 -2.42
CA THR A 107 13.38 18.38 -1.11
C THR A 107 12.56 19.60 -0.70
N ASN A 108 13.14 20.79 -0.79
CA ASN A 108 12.46 22.05 -0.48
C ASN A 108 11.25 22.31 -1.41
N ARG A 109 11.39 22.01 -2.69
CA ARG A 109 10.29 22.14 -3.67
C ARG A 109 9.12 21.22 -3.32
N ILE A 110 9.39 19.93 -3.07
CA ILE A 110 8.37 18.94 -2.71
C ILE A 110 7.71 19.30 -1.37
N GLU A 111 8.48 19.80 -0.39
CA GLU A 111 7.92 20.29 0.87
C GLU A 111 6.95 21.46 0.64
N ALA A 112 7.32 22.43 -0.18
CA ALA A 112 6.45 23.57 -0.51
C ALA A 112 5.16 23.13 -1.21
N GLU A 113 5.23 22.18 -2.14
CA GLU A 113 4.05 21.60 -2.81
C GLU A 113 3.16 20.83 -1.84
N ALA A 114 3.73 20.10 -0.87
CA ALA A 114 2.97 19.42 0.17
C ALA A 114 2.19 20.42 1.04
N TYR A 115 2.82 21.53 1.44
CA TYR A 115 2.12 22.59 2.18
C TYR A 115 1.04 23.29 1.35
N ASP A 116 1.20 23.36 0.02
CA ASP A 116 0.13 23.85 -0.85
C ASP A 116 -1.09 22.92 -0.80
N TYR A 117 -0.88 21.61 -0.87
CA TYR A 117 -1.96 20.64 -0.69
C TYR A 117 -2.62 20.76 0.68
N PHE A 118 -1.86 20.94 1.75
CA PHE A 118 -2.43 21.13 3.09
C PHE A 118 -3.37 22.35 3.13
N ARG A 119 -2.96 23.49 2.57
CA ARG A 119 -3.82 24.68 2.48
C ARG A 119 -5.09 24.43 1.68
N ARG A 120 -4.98 23.79 0.50
CA ARG A 120 -6.14 23.47 -0.34
C ARG A 120 -7.12 22.53 0.37
N ILE A 121 -6.64 21.57 1.15
CA ILE A 121 -7.48 20.68 1.97
C ILE A 121 -8.18 21.46 3.08
N GLU A 122 -7.49 22.35 3.77
CA GLU A 122 -8.07 23.22 4.80
C GLU A 122 -9.14 24.15 4.23
N ASP A 123 -8.90 24.74 3.07
CA ASP A 123 -9.87 25.60 2.36
C ASP A 123 -11.15 24.85 1.97
N LEU A 124 -11.07 23.54 1.77
CA LEU A 124 -12.23 22.67 1.53
C LEU A 124 -13.01 22.31 2.80
N GLY A 125 -12.47 22.62 3.98
CA GLY A 125 -13.03 22.31 5.29
C GLY A 125 -12.37 21.11 5.99
N GLY A 126 -11.16 20.74 5.56
CA GLY A 126 -10.39 19.64 6.12
C GLY A 126 -10.49 18.33 5.32
N MET A 127 -9.90 17.28 5.86
CA MET A 127 -9.72 16.00 5.14
C MET A 127 -11.05 15.34 4.74
N LEU A 128 -12.01 15.23 5.67
CA LEU A 128 -13.28 14.54 5.39
C LEU A 128 -14.11 15.26 4.32
N PRO A 129 -14.36 16.58 4.41
CA PRO A 129 -15.02 17.30 3.33
C PRO A 129 -14.29 17.26 1.99
N ALA A 130 -12.94 17.20 1.99
CA ALA A 130 -12.17 17.06 0.76
C ALA A 130 -12.40 15.68 0.09
N ILE A 131 -12.49 14.60 0.88
CA ILE A 131 -12.85 13.26 0.39
C ILE A 131 -14.28 13.26 -0.18
N GLU A 132 -15.24 13.79 0.58
CA GLU A 132 -16.64 13.86 0.17
C GLU A 132 -16.87 14.68 -1.11
N LYS A 133 -16.04 15.69 -1.33
CA LYS A 133 -16.04 16.51 -2.57
C LYS A 133 -15.26 15.91 -3.73
N GLY A 134 -14.63 14.74 -3.55
CA GLY A 134 -13.85 14.06 -4.58
C GLY A 134 -12.54 14.76 -4.97
N PHE A 135 -12.02 15.61 -4.10
CA PHE A 135 -10.80 16.37 -4.38
C PHE A 135 -9.61 15.47 -4.73
N PHE A 136 -9.37 14.44 -3.92
CA PHE A 136 -8.25 13.52 -4.14
C PHE A 136 -8.42 12.69 -5.39
N GLN A 137 -9.65 12.21 -5.65
CA GLN A 137 -9.97 11.42 -6.82
C GLN A 137 -9.75 12.23 -8.12
N SER A 138 -10.14 13.50 -8.12
CA SER A 138 -9.91 14.40 -9.25
C SER A 138 -8.43 14.63 -9.49
N GLU A 139 -7.65 14.96 -8.46
CA GLU A 139 -6.19 15.17 -8.58
C GLU A 139 -5.47 13.92 -9.11
N ILE A 140 -5.85 12.74 -8.62
CA ILE A 140 -5.29 11.45 -9.08
C ILE A 140 -5.69 11.18 -10.53
N SER A 141 -6.95 11.39 -10.90
CA SER A 141 -7.46 11.18 -12.25
C SER A 141 -6.76 12.10 -13.26
N ASP A 142 -6.63 13.38 -12.93
CA ASP A 142 -5.93 14.36 -13.76
C ASP A 142 -4.44 14.01 -13.94
N ALA A 143 -3.80 13.55 -12.88
CA ALA A 143 -2.40 13.10 -12.93
C ALA A 143 -2.25 11.84 -13.80
N ALA A 144 -3.15 10.86 -13.66
CA ALA A 144 -3.16 9.64 -14.45
C ALA A 144 -3.40 9.93 -15.95
N TYR A 145 -4.33 10.84 -16.25
CA TYR A 145 -4.61 11.27 -17.62
C TYR A 145 -3.40 11.96 -18.27
N ARG A 146 -2.76 12.89 -17.55
CA ARG A 146 -1.53 13.54 -18.06
C ARG A 146 -0.41 12.52 -18.28
N TYR A 147 -0.21 11.59 -17.35
CA TYR A 147 0.78 10.53 -17.47
C TYR A 147 0.55 9.66 -18.72
N GLN A 148 -0.70 9.23 -18.95
CA GLN A 148 -1.05 8.43 -20.11
C GLN A 148 -0.81 9.21 -21.43
N ARG A 149 -1.22 10.48 -21.47
CA ARG A 149 -0.96 11.32 -22.64
C ARG A 149 0.53 11.48 -22.94
N GLU A 150 1.38 11.62 -21.93
CA GLU A 150 2.83 11.69 -22.13
C GLU A 150 3.39 10.41 -22.76
N ILE A 151 2.83 9.25 -22.40
CA ILE A 151 3.20 7.95 -23.01
C ILE A 151 2.74 7.90 -24.46
N ASP A 152 1.49 8.23 -24.74
CA ASP A 152 0.90 8.18 -26.08
C ASP A 152 1.60 9.14 -27.05
N GLU A 153 2.00 10.31 -26.56
CA GLU A 153 2.74 11.33 -27.32
C GLU A 153 4.27 11.05 -27.36
N ASN A 154 4.74 9.92 -26.81
CA ASN A 154 6.16 9.56 -26.70
C ASN A 154 7.05 10.58 -25.97
N LYS A 155 6.45 11.46 -25.16
CA LYS A 155 7.17 12.38 -24.26
C LYS A 155 7.77 11.64 -23.09
N ARG A 156 7.09 10.59 -22.63
CA ARG A 156 7.55 9.66 -21.61
C ARG A 156 7.84 8.30 -22.22
N ARG A 157 9.07 7.83 -22.05
CA ARG A 157 9.49 6.53 -22.56
C ARG A 157 9.47 5.48 -21.45
N ILE A 158 8.80 4.36 -21.71
CA ILE A 158 8.78 3.17 -20.84
C ILE A 158 9.37 2.02 -21.66
N ILE A 159 10.48 1.50 -21.18
CA ILE A 159 11.22 0.43 -21.86
C ILE A 159 10.35 -0.81 -21.95
N GLY A 160 10.25 -1.40 -23.12
CA GLY A 160 9.43 -2.56 -23.41
C GLY A 160 7.94 -2.24 -23.66
N VAL A 161 7.48 -1.00 -23.40
CA VAL A 161 6.08 -0.58 -23.63
C VAL A 161 5.96 0.29 -24.87
N ASN A 162 6.53 1.51 -24.86
CA ASN A 162 6.53 2.41 -26.01
C ASN A 162 7.94 2.73 -26.53
N ALA A 163 8.98 2.10 -25.97
CA ALA A 163 10.36 2.20 -26.43
C ALA A 163 11.08 0.87 -26.27
N TYR A 164 11.96 0.53 -27.22
CA TYR A 164 12.77 -0.69 -27.23
C TYR A 164 11.93 -1.97 -27.05
N ASN A 165 10.87 -2.06 -27.83
CA ASN A 165 9.96 -3.21 -27.82
C ASN A 165 10.60 -4.38 -28.55
N ASP A 166 10.50 -5.57 -27.96
CA ASP A 166 10.82 -6.82 -28.61
C ASP A 166 9.54 -7.49 -29.10
N GLU A 167 9.59 -8.08 -30.31
CA GLU A 167 8.49 -8.90 -30.84
C GLU A 167 8.36 -10.25 -30.10
N LYS A 168 9.38 -10.62 -29.32
CA LYS A 168 9.38 -11.88 -28.59
C LYS A 168 8.69 -11.72 -27.25
N GLU A 169 7.58 -12.44 -27.09
CA GLU A 169 6.94 -12.61 -25.79
C GLU A 169 7.83 -13.44 -24.88
N VAL A 170 8.32 -12.83 -23.80
CA VAL A 170 9.03 -13.54 -22.73
C VAL A 170 8.02 -14.10 -21.76
N LYS A 171 7.94 -15.43 -21.65
CA LYS A 171 7.07 -16.11 -20.69
C LYS A 171 7.84 -16.40 -19.42
N VAL A 172 7.46 -15.75 -18.33
CA VAL A 172 7.94 -16.10 -17.00
C VAL A 172 6.98 -17.09 -16.34
N PRO A 173 7.46 -18.07 -15.56
CA PRO A 173 6.61 -18.94 -14.78
C PRO A 173 5.82 -18.11 -13.76
N ILE A 174 4.51 -18.20 -13.76
CA ILE A 174 3.64 -17.54 -12.77
C ILE A 174 3.13 -18.53 -11.75
N LEU A 175 2.90 -18.06 -10.52
CA LEU A 175 2.28 -18.85 -9.47
C LEU A 175 0.83 -19.20 -9.88
N LYS A 176 0.53 -20.50 -9.93
CA LYS A 176 -0.83 -20.98 -10.14
C LYS A 176 -1.50 -21.19 -8.79
N MET A 177 -2.71 -20.68 -8.66
CA MET A 177 -3.53 -20.93 -7.48
C MET A 177 -3.90 -22.42 -7.40
N ASP A 178 -3.97 -22.93 -6.15
CA ASP A 178 -4.48 -24.28 -5.92
C ASP A 178 -5.94 -24.37 -6.40
N PRO A 179 -6.24 -25.17 -7.43
CA PRO A 179 -7.61 -25.30 -7.96
C PRO A 179 -8.60 -25.86 -6.91
N GLU A 180 -8.11 -26.57 -5.92
CA GLU A 180 -8.93 -27.13 -4.83
C GLU A 180 -9.02 -26.19 -3.62
N GLY A 181 -8.31 -25.04 -3.63
CA GLY A 181 -8.21 -24.14 -2.48
C GLY A 181 -9.57 -23.65 -1.98
N TYR A 182 -10.49 -23.34 -2.89
CA TYR A 182 -11.84 -22.93 -2.56
C TYR A 182 -12.64 -24.06 -1.87
N GLU A 183 -12.62 -25.25 -2.41
CA GLU A 183 -13.38 -26.39 -1.86
C GLU A 183 -12.82 -26.81 -0.49
N LYS A 184 -11.50 -26.80 -0.32
CA LYS A 184 -10.84 -27.06 0.96
C LYS A 184 -11.25 -26.04 2.03
N GLN A 185 -11.25 -24.75 1.68
CA GLN A 185 -11.64 -23.70 2.61
C GLN A 185 -13.12 -23.73 2.95
N LYS A 186 -13.98 -24.01 1.96
CA LYS A 186 -15.42 -24.17 2.16
C LYS A 186 -15.72 -25.34 3.09
N ALA A 187 -15.13 -26.51 2.84
CA ALA A 187 -15.31 -27.69 3.67
C ALA A 187 -14.89 -27.43 5.13
N ARG A 188 -13.77 -26.74 5.34
CA ARG A 188 -13.31 -26.34 6.68
C ARG A 188 -14.29 -25.39 7.38
N LEU A 189 -14.84 -24.42 6.66
CA LEU A 189 -15.84 -23.48 7.19
C LEU A 189 -17.15 -24.21 7.55
N ASP A 190 -17.61 -25.11 6.70
CA ASP A 190 -18.82 -25.89 6.94
C ASP A 190 -18.67 -26.80 8.17
N GLU A 191 -17.49 -27.38 8.37
CA GLU A 191 -17.19 -28.18 9.56
C GLU A 191 -17.17 -27.32 10.83
N ILE A 192 -16.55 -26.15 10.80
CA ILE A 192 -16.57 -25.23 11.93
C ILE A 192 -18.00 -24.82 12.29
N ARG A 193 -18.83 -24.48 11.30
CA ARG A 193 -20.24 -24.10 11.55
C ARG A 193 -21.09 -25.23 12.13
N LYS A 194 -20.77 -26.50 11.82
CA LYS A 194 -21.45 -27.68 12.39
C LYS A 194 -21.05 -27.96 13.82
N THR A 195 -19.78 -27.75 14.16
CA THR A 195 -19.20 -28.19 15.43
C THR A 195 -19.18 -27.11 16.51
N ARG A 196 -19.21 -25.84 16.13
CA ARG A 196 -19.23 -24.70 17.07
C ARG A 196 -20.56 -24.58 17.80
N ASP A 197 -20.56 -23.93 18.95
CA ASP A 197 -21.77 -23.55 19.69
C ASP A 197 -22.44 -22.32 19.06
N ASN A 198 -23.43 -22.54 18.20
CA ASN A 198 -24.11 -21.48 17.49
C ASN A 198 -24.89 -20.51 18.39
N GLU A 199 -25.36 -20.95 19.58
CA GLU A 199 -26.01 -20.05 20.53
C GLU A 199 -25.01 -19.04 21.12
N LYS A 200 -23.80 -19.49 21.45
CA LYS A 200 -22.75 -18.59 21.93
C LYS A 200 -22.30 -17.62 20.84
N VAL A 201 -22.17 -18.09 19.61
CA VAL A 201 -21.87 -17.22 18.46
C VAL A 201 -22.93 -16.13 18.34
N THR A 202 -24.21 -16.48 18.31
CA THR A 202 -25.30 -15.50 18.22
C THR A 202 -25.24 -14.48 19.34
N LYS A 203 -25.10 -14.91 20.59
CA LYS A 203 -24.99 -14.02 21.76
C LYS A 203 -23.76 -13.11 21.69
N SER A 204 -22.63 -13.60 21.18
CA SER A 204 -21.43 -12.77 21.01
C SER A 204 -21.61 -11.71 19.94
N LEU A 205 -22.26 -12.05 18.81
CA LEU A 205 -22.58 -11.12 17.74
C LEU A 205 -23.62 -10.07 18.15
N GLU A 206 -24.61 -10.44 18.97
CA GLU A 206 -25.56 -9.48 19.56
C GLU A 206 -24.87 -8.47 20.47
N ARG A 207 -23.93 -8.93 21.32
CA ARG A 207 -23.11 -8.04 22.16
C ARG A 207 -22.24 -7.10 21.30
N LEU A 208 -21.66 -7.61 20.21
CA LEU A 208 -20.91 -6.80 19.27
C LEU A 208 -21.81 -5.74 18.63
N LYS A 209 -23.02 -6.10 18.20
CA LYS A 209 -23.99 -5.15 17.65
C LYS A 209 -24.31 -4.02 18.62
N ASN A 210 -24.62 -4.34 19.87
CA ASN A 210 -24.89 -3.35 20.90
C ASN A 210 -23.71 -2.41 21.15
N ALA A 211 -22.48 -2.94 21.12
CA ALA A 211 -21.27 -2.13 21.23
C ALA A 211 -21.07 -1.20 20.03
N CYS A 212 -21.40 -1.66 18.83
CA CYS A 212 -21.37 -0.82 17.61
C CYS A 212 -22.40 0.30 17.62
N GLU A 213 -23.59 0.06 18.20
CA GLU A 213 -24.65 1.07 18.37
C GLU A 213 -24.32 2.09 19.46
N GLY A 214 -23.38 1.80 20.34
CA GLY A 214 -22.94 2.63 21.45
C GLY A 214 -21.62 3.38 21.19
N THR A 215 -20.90 3.66 22.28
CA THR A 215 -19.59 4.33 22.24
C THR A 215 -18.47 3.45 22.79
N GLU A 216 -18.75 2.19 23.02
CA GLU A 216 -17.79 1.25 23.57
C GLU A 216 -16.71 0.86 22.56
N ASN A 217 -15.54 0.49 23.04
CA ASN A 217 -14.51 -0.08 22.18
C ASN A 217 -14.97 -1.46 21.66
N THR A 218 -15.16 -1.59 20.36
CA THR A 218 -15.66 -2.82 19.72
C THR A 218 -14.65 -3.97 19.72
N MET A 219 -13.35 -3.71 19.89
CA MET A 219 -12.31 -4.75 19.82
C MET A 219 -12.48 -5.92 20.81
N PRO A 220 -12.83 -5.71 22.09
CA PRO A 220 -13.10 -6.82 23.01
C PRO A 220 -14.25 -7.72 22.54
N PHE A 221 -15.31 -7.14 21.99
CA PHE A 221 -16.48 -7.89 21.50
C PHE A 221 -16.19 -8.66 20.20
N ILE A 222 -15.36 -8.11 19.33
CA ILE A 222 -14.83 -8.83 18.16
C ILE A 222 -14.01 -10.03 18.61
N LEU A 223 -13.10 -9.86 19.59
CA LEU A 223 -12.29 -10.94 20.11
C LEU A 223 -13.15 -12.06 20.75
N ASP A 224 -14.20 -11.69 21.49
CA ASP A 224 -15.13 -12.65 22.06
C ASP A 224 -15.86 -13.43 20.96
N SER A 225 -16.30 -12.76 19.89
CA SER A 225 -16.94 -13.41 18.76
C SER A 225 -15.98 -14.37 18.01
N VAL A 226 -14.73 -13.99 17.86
CA VAL A 226 -13.69 -14.86 17.27
C VAL A 226 -13.43 -16.10 18.15
N ARG A 227 -13.41 -15.95 19.48
CA ARG A 227 -13.24 -17.07 20.43
C ARG A 227 -14.37 -18.08 20.37
N GLU A 228 -15.58 -17.64 20.04
CA GLU A 228 -16.75 -18.51 19.82
C GLU A 228 -16.84 -19.02 18.36
N TYR A 229 -15.79 -18.81 17.56
CA TYR A 229 -15.72 -19.23 16.16
C TYR A 229 -16.76 -18.54 15.23
N ALA A 230 -17.14 -17.29 15.52
CA ALA A 230 -17.81 -16.47 14.52
C ALA A 230 -16.89 -16.26 13.32
N THR A 231 -17.43 -16.36 12.11
CA THR A 231 -16.66 -16.14 10.88
C THR A 231 -16.45 -14.64 10.65
N LEU A 232 -15.42 -14.30 9.87
CA LEU A 232 -15.17 -12.91 9.47
C LEU A 232 -16.43 -12.26 8.85
N GLY A 233 -17.14 -13.00 7.98
CA GLY A 233 -18.35 -12.49 7.35
C GLY A 233 -19.47 -12.20 8.36
N GLU A 234 -19.68 -13.06 9.36
CA GLU A 234 -20.68 -12.84 10.42
C GLU A 234 -20.35 -11.58 11.24
N ILE A 235 -19.09 -11.40 11.64
CA ILE A 235 -18.62 -10.22 12.37
C ILE A 235 -18.80 -8.95 11.53
N VAL A 236 -18.32 -8.96 10.29
CA VAL A 236 -18.38 -7.81 9.39
C VAL A 236 -19.83 -7.45 9.06
N ASN A 237 -20.71 -8.43 8.83
CA ASN A 237 -22.11 -8.16 8.53
C ASN A 237 -22.81 -7.43 9.69
N VAL A 238 -22.56 -7.82 10.94
CA VAL A 238 -23.09 -7.08 12.11
C VAL A 238 -22.61 -5.63 12.11
N MET A 239 -21.35 -5.37 11.78
CA MET A 239 -20.82 -4.01 11.70
C MET A 239 -21.43 -3.23 10.52
N LYS A 240 -21.63 -3.88 9.36
CA LYS A 240 -22.27 -3.27 8.19
C LYS A 240 -23.74 -2.89 8.47
N ASP A 241 -24.45 -3.74 9.21
CA ASP A 241 -25.86 -3.47 9.59
C ASP A 241 -25.98 -2.21 10.44
N VAL A 242 -24.97 -1.85 11.25
CA VAL A 242 -24.97 -0.67 12.11
C VAL A 242 -24.37 0.55 11.43
N PHE A 243 -23.20 0.39 10.78
CA PHE A 243 -22.45 1.53 10.21
C PHE A 243 -22.76 1.81 8.74
N GLY A 244 -23.42 0.88 8.04
CA GLY A 244 -23.57 0.93 6.58
C GLY A 244 -22.29 0.58 5.84
N GLU A 245 -22.29 0.82 4.55
CA GLU A 245 -21.13 0.68 3.66
C GLU A 245 -20.80 2.04 3.05
N TYR A 246 -19.50 2.28 2.85
CA TYR A 246 -19.06 3.45 2.09
C TYR A 246 -19.25 3.16 0.60
N GLU A 247 -20.01 3.98 -0.06
CA GLU A 247 -20.09 4.00 -1.52
C GLU A 247 -19.30 5.19 -2.04
N GLU A 248 -18.32 4.91 -2.89
CA GLU A 248 -17.53 5.97 -3.50
C GLU A 248 -18.43 6.79 -4.44
N PRO A 249 -18.53 8.11 -4.24
CA PRO A 249 -19.31 8.94 -5.14
C PRO A 249 -18.75 8.90 -6.56
N THR A 250 -19.63 8.74 -7.56
CA THR A 250 -19.24 8.86 -8.97
C THR A 250 -19.05 10.34 -9.29
N TRP A 251 -17.81 10.77 -9.33
CA TRP A 251 -17.44 12.10 -9.82
C TRP A 251 -17.32 12.08 -11.35
N ILE A 252 -18.32 12.57 -12.04
CA ILE A 252 -18.32 12.80 -13.49
C ILE A 252 -18.19 14.29 -13.73
#